data_05cbeb5e0046d88d9ad3a8bcf54d8b3d
#
_entry.id   05cbeb5e0046d88d9ad3a8bcf54d8b3d
#
_cell.length_a   1.000
_cell.length_b   1.000
_cell.length_c   1.000
_cell.angle_alpha   90.00
_cell.angle_beta   90.00
_cell.angle_gamma   90.00
#
_symmetry.space_group_name_H-M   'P 1'
#
loop_
_entity.id
_entity.type
_entity.pdbx_description
1 polymer ?
#
loop_
_entity_poly.entity_id
_entity_poly.type
_entity_poly.pdbx_seq_one_letter_code
_entity_poly.pdbx_strand_id
1 'polypeptide(L)'
;MKKALLFQLFVIFFITLFCALGTWQLYRLQWKLELISEITFGLDSKPIEYSSSIKKNYQRINAKGKFDFDKQIYLYSLNEKGKPGYDVVTPFRTNKNENVLVNRGWINKELKGNAKINLNTSAEQKIVGLLREIYKPNMFKPDNDIKNNIWFSINLEDLKEATGEQFNEFVIFLEDNQVKSPIPKTVSYTHLTLPTKALV
;
A
#
# COMPACT_ATOMS: atom_id res chain seq x y z
N MET A 1 44.33 -23.24 -32.31
CA MET A 1 43.05 -22.73 -32.90
C MET A 1 41.83 -22.94 -31.96
N LYS A 2 41.52 -24.15 -31.48
CA LYS A 2 40.33 -24.42 -30.63
C LYS A 2 40.27 -23.59 -29.31
N LYS A 3 41.43 -23.38 -28.64
CA LYS A 3 41.49 -22.61 -27.39
C LYS A 3 41.19 -21.11 -27.61
N ALA A 4 41.67 -20.52 -28.71
CA ALA A 4 41.40 -19.12 -29.05
C ALA A 4 39.90 -18.91 -29.39
N LEU A 5 39.29 -19.86 -30.11
CA LEU A 5 37.86 -19.82 -30.43
C LEU A 5 36.98 -19.90 -29.16
N LEU A 6 37.34 -20.78 -28.22
CA LEU A 6 36.62 -20.90 -26.91
C LEU A 6 36.76 -19.61 -26.11
N PHE A 7 37.92 -18.98 -26.09
CA PHE A 7 38.08 -17.70 -25.41
C PHE A 7 37.27 -16.58 -26.05
N GLN A 8 37.21 -16.53 -27.39
CA GLN A 8 36.37 -15.54 -28.10
C GLN A 8 34.89 -15.74 -27.80
N LEU A 9 34.38 -16.98 -27.83
CA LEU A 9 33.01 -17.29 -27.48
C LEU A 9 32.69 -16.91 -26.03
N PHE A 10 33.57 -17.18 -25.10
CA PHE A 10 33.45 -16.76 -23.70
C PHE A 10 33.30 -15.21 -23.58
N VAL A 11 34.16 -14.46 -24.24
CA VAL A 11 34.14 -12.98 -24.21
C VAL A 11 32.82 -12.47 -24.82
N ILE A 12 32.38 -13.00 -25.97
CA ILE A 12 31.13 -12.61 -26.62
C ILE A 12 29.94 -12.90 -25.70
N PHE A 13 29.94 -14.08 -25.07
CA PHE A 13 28.88 -14.45 -24.13
C PHE A 13 28.76 -13.43 -22.99
N PHE A 14 29.85 -13.02 -22.34
CA PHE A 14 29.79 -12.05 -21.26
C PHE A 14 29.40 -10.66 -21.72
N ILE A 15 29.89 -10.23 -22.89
CA ILE A 15 29.47 -8.95 -23.48
C ILE A 15 27.96 -8.96 -23.70
N THR A 16 27.39 -10.00 -24.30
CA THR A 16 25.95 -10.13 -24.55
C THR A 16 25.18 -10.16 -23.24
N LEU A 17 25.67 -10.90 -22.26
CA LEU A 17 25.07 -10.98 -20.92
C LEU A 17 25.02 -9.59 -20.25
N PHE A 18 26.12 -8.85 -20.24
CA PHE A 18 26.17 -7.52 -19.63
C PHE A 18 25.29 -6.50 -20.38
N CYS A 19 25.25 -6.57 -21.71
CA CYS A 19 24.33 -5.73 -22.48
C CYS A 19 22.86 -6.03 -22.15
N ALA A 20 22.51 -7.31 -22.04
CA ALA A 20 21.16 -7.71 -21.64
C ALA A 20 20.81 -7.21 -20.21
N LEU A 21 21.71 -7.40 -19.26
CA LEU A 21 21.52 -6.90 -17.89
C LEU A 21 21.44 -5.36 -17.84
N GLY A 22 22.26 -4.67 -18.61
CA GLY A 22 22.22 -3.20 -18.71
C GLY A 22 20.88 -2.71 -19.26
N THR A 23 20.41 -3.31 -20.33
CA THR A 23 19.11 -2.99 -20.92
C THR A 23 17.96 -3.26 -19.92
N TRP A 24 18.02 -4.38 -19.21
CA TRP A 24 17.04 -4.68 -18.17
C TRP A 24 17.02 -3.64 -17.04
N GLN A 25 18.20 -3.16 -16.60
CA GLN A 25 18.30 -2.10 -15.58
C GLN A 25 17.68 -0.77 -16.06
N LEU A 26 17.87 -0.41 -17.32
CA LEU A 26 17.25 0.79 -17.90
C LEU A 26 15.72 0.66 -17.92
N TYR A 27 15.19 -0.50 -18.32
CA TYR A 27 13.76 -0.77 -18.29
C TYR A 27 13.18 -0.67 -16.88
N ARG A 28 13.89 -1.25 -15.91
CA ARG A 28 13.51 -1.18 -14.49
C ARG A 28 13.52 0.25 -13.96
N LEU A 29 14.49 1.06 -14.39
CA LEU A 29 14.57 2.47 -14.02
C LEU A 29 13.37 3.25 -14.55
N GLN A 30 13.06 3.11 -15.84
CA GLN A 30 11.89 3.78 -16.45
C GLN A 30 10.60 3.43 -15.74
N TRP A 31 10.34 2.16 -15.51
CA TRP A 31 9.16 1.72 -14.76
C TRP A 31 9.06 2.36 -13.36
N LYS A 32 10.20 2.46 -12.63
CA LYS A 32 10.21 3.13 -11.33
C LYS A 32 9.92 4.62 -11.43
N LEU A 33 10.46 5.30 -12.42
CA LEU A 33 10.23 6.73 -12.63
C LEU A 33 8.76 7.01 -12.99
N GLU A 34 8.15 6.18 -13.82
CA GLU A 34 6.74 6.25 -14.14
C GLU A 34 5.87 6.09 -12.89
N LEU A 35 6.14 5.07 -12.06
CA LEU A 35 5.42 4.85 -10.81
C LEU A 35 5.56 6.03 -9.84
N ILE A 36 6.76 6.59 -9.69
CA ILE A 36 7.00 7.77 -8.84
C ILE A 36 6.21 8.97 -9.38
N SER A 37 6.25 9.19 -10.68
CA SER A 37 5.51 10.26 -11.33
C SER A 37 4.00 10.13 -11.11
N GLU A 38 3.45 8.93 -11.23
CA GLU A 38 2.03 8.64 -11.04
C GLU A 38 1.58 8.93 -9.59
N ILE A 39 2.38 8.48 -8.61
CA ILE A 39 2.12 8.72 -7.20
C ILE A 39 2.22 10.23 -6.88
N THR A 40 3.26 10.91 -7.38
CA THR A 40 3.47 12.35 -7.16
C THR A 40 2.31 13.15 -7.73
N PHE A 41 1.92 12.85 -8.96
CA PHE A 41 0.77 13.49 -9.59
C PHE A 41 -0.52 13.27 -8.79
N GLY A 42 -0.71 12.06 -8.26
CA GLY A 42 -1.85 11.74 -7.40
C GLY A 42 -1.88 12.60 -6.14
N LEU A 43 -0.75 12.72 -5.43
CA LEU A 43 -0.63 13.50 -4.20
C LEU A 43 -0.82 15.01 -4.41
N ASP A 44 -0.33 15.55 -5.52
CA ASP A 44 -0.42 16.98 -5.86
C ASP A 44 -1.79 17.34 -6.43
N SER A 45 -2.58 16.35 -6.85
CA SER A 45 -3.90 16.58 -7.42
C SER A 45 -4.91 17.07 -6.39
N LYS A 46 -5.90 17.86 -6.83
CA LYS A 46 -7.05 18.20 -5.98
C LYS A 46 -7.85 16.94 -5.67
N PRO A 47 -8.25 16.73 -4.40
CA PRO A 47 -9.03 15.56 -4.03
C PRO A 47 -10.41 15.61 -4.68
N ILE A 48 -10.80 14.54 -5.35
CA ILE A 48 -12.13 14.35 -5.90
C ILE A 48 -13.03 13.61 -4.91
N GLU A 49 -14.33 13.77 -5.02
CA GLU A 49 -15.27 13.04 -4.16
C GLU A 49 -15.22 11.53 -4.46
N TYR A 50 -15.15 10.72 -3.39
CA TYR A 50 -15.10 9.26 -3.52
C TYR A 50 -16.40 8.72 -4.16
N SER A 51 -16.22 7.80 -5.08
CA SER A 51 -17.28 6.94 -5.61
C SER A 51 -16.68 5.56 -5.89
N SER A 52 -17.46 4.52 -5.67
CA SER A 52 -17.09 3.13 -5.94
C SER A 52 -16.78 2.85 -7.43
N SER A 53 -17.18 3.75 -8.33
CA SER A 53 -16.86 3.69 -9.76
C SER A 53 -15.43 4.12 -10.09
N ILE A 54 -14.72 4.76 -9.15
CA ILE A 54 -13.33 5.21 -9.37
C ILE A 54 -12.41 3.99 -9.26
N LYS A 55 -11.79 3.62 -10.39
CA LYS A 55 -10.85 2.49 -10.49
C LYS A 55 -9.45 2.94 -10.89
N LYS A 56 -9.00 4.07 -10.37
CA LYS A 56 -7.67 4.61 -10.68
C LYS A 56 -6.78 4.58 -9.45
N ASN A 57 -5.64 3.89 -9.55
CA ASN A 57 -4.60 3.90 -8.51
C ASN A 57 -4.07 5.31 -8.28
N TYR A 58 -3.67 5.58 -7.06
CA TYR A 58 -3.08 6.84 -6.62
C TYR A 58 -3.94 8.07 -6.90
N GLN A 59 -5.26 7.88 -7.07
CA GLN A 59 -6.18 9.02 -7.14
C GLN A 59 -6.40 9.59 -5.75
N ARG A 60 -6.17 10.89 -5.59
CA ARG A 60 -6.48 11.60 -4.35
C ARG A 60 -7.98 11.80 -4.24
N ILE A 61 -8.56 11.34 -3.14
CA ILE A 61 -10.00 11.37 -2.93
C ILE A 61 -10.34 12.04 -1.60
N ASN A 62 -11.56 12.55 -1.50
CA ASN A 62 -12.19 12.92 -0.25
C ASN A 62 -13.51 12.14 -0.09
N ALA A 63 -13.82 11.80 1.16
CA ALA A 63 -15.07 11.14 1.49
C ALA A 63 -15.62 11.68 2.81
N LYS A 64 -16.94 11.68 2.97
CA LYS A 64 -17.63 11.96 4.22
C LYS A 64 -18.42 10.74 4.64
N GLY A 65 -18.38 10.40 5.92
CA GLY A 65 -19.05 9.21 6.42
C GLY A 65 -18.64 8.87 7.84
N LYS A 66 -18.80 7.60 8.21
CA LYS A 66 -18.52 7.08 9.55
C LYS A 66 -17.64 5.84 9.49
N PHE A 67 -16.71 5.73 10.45
CA PHE A 67 -15.92 4.53 10.64
C PHE A 67 -16.72 3.46 11.41
N ASP A 68 -16.55 2.21 11.02
CA ASP A 68 -16.99 1.05 11.78
C ASP A 68 -15.78 0.43 12.49
N PHE A 69 -15.56 0.84 13.74
CA PHE A 69 -14.43 0.40 14.54
C PHE A 69 -14.54 -1.05 15.01
N ASP A 70 -15.75 -1.58 15.09
CA ASP A 70 -16.00 -2.95 15.54
C ASP A 70 -15.51 -3.98 14.51
N LYS A 71 -15.44 -3.57 13.24
CA LYS A 71 -14.97 -4.37 12.11
C LYS A 71 -13.55 -4.02 11.67
N GLN A 72 -12.79 -3.35 12.54
CA GLN A 72 -11.41 -2.97 12.26
C GLN A 72 -10.50 -4.20 12.17
N ILE A 73 -9.60 -4.22 11.19
CA ILE A 73 -8.62 -5.28 10.99
C ILE A 73 -7.19 -4.76 11.18
N TYR A 74 -6.28 -5.67 11.58
CA TYR A 74 -4.87 -5.39 11.80
C TYR A 74 -4.03 -6.12 10.77
N LEU A 75 -3.60 -5.39 9.73
CA LEU A 75 -2.78 -5.93 8.65
C LEU A 75 -1.31 -5.89 9.05
N TYR A 76 -0.66 -7.06 9.16
CA TYR A 76 0.76 -7.14 9.52
C TYR A 76 1.62 -6.37 8.51
N SER A 77 2.45 -5.48 9.04
CA SER A 77 3.33 -4.66 8.22
C SER A 77 4.55 -4.17 8.98
N LEU A 78 5.59 -3.81 8.25
CA LEU A 78 6.78 -3.20 8.80
C LEU A 78 6.68 -1.67 8.66
N ASN A 79 7.19 -0.94 9.64
CA ASN A 79 7.37 0.50 9.50
C ASN A 79 8.62 0.83 8.66
N GLU A 80 8.88 2.11 8.42
CA GLU A 80 10.04 2.60 7.65
C GLU A 80 11.39 2.16 8.22
N LYS A 81 11.46 1.88 9.53
CA LYS A 81 12.66 1.40 10.23
C LYS A 81 12.74 -0.13 10.30
N GLY A 82 11.86 -0.85 9.59
CA GLY A 82 11.81 -2.31 9.59
C GLY A 82 11.23 -2.94 10.85
N LYS A 83 10.64 -2.16 11.77
CA LYS A 83 10.00 -2.71 12.99
C LYS A 83 8.65 -3.34 12.66
N PRO A 84 8.35 -4.55 13.19
CA PRO A 84 7.09 -5.21 12.98
C PRO A 84 5.95 -4.52 13.75
N GLY A 85 4.78 -4.48 13.12
CA GLY A 85 3.56 -3.92 13.69
C GLY A 85 2.39 -4.18 12.76
N TYR A 86 1.38 -3.33 12.82
CA TYR A 86 0.16 -3.49 12.07
C TYR A 86 -0.28 -2.19 11.42
N ASP A 87 -0.69 -2.24 10.18
CA ASP A 87 -1.52 -1.21 9.58
C ASP A 87 -2.96 -1.41 10.06
N VAL A 88 -3.55 -0.35 10.55
CA VAL A 88 -4.93 -0.36 11.06
C VAL A 88 -5.86 -0.03 9.91
N VAL A 89 -6.58 -1.03 9.43
CA VAL A 89 -7.53 -0.89 8.34
C VAL A 89 -8.94 -0.97 8.91
N THR A 90 -9.70 0.09 8.72
CA THR A 90 -11.04 0.24 9.31
C THR A 90 -12.06 0.44 8.20
N PRO A 91 -13.17 -0.30 8.18
CA PRO A 91 -14.29 -0.03 7.30
C PRO A 91 -14.82 1.40 7.51
N PHE A 92 -15.17 2.03 6.41
CA PHE A 92 -15.75 3.37 6.38
C PHE A 92 -16.97 3.37 5.49
N ARG A 93 -18.10 3.77 6.06
CA ARG A 93 -19.35 3.91 5.31
C ARG A 93 -19.55 5.35 4.92
N THR A 94 -19.56 5.62 3.64
CA THR A 94 -19.78 6.96 3.10
C THR A 94 -21.23 7.39 3.25
N ASN A 95 -21.50 8.69 3.14
CA ASN A 95 -22.86 9.23 3.15
C ASN A 95 -23.70 8.75 1.94
N LYS A 96 -23.05 8.23 0.90
CA LYS A 96 -23.71 7.58 -0.23
C LYS A 96 -24.00 6.09 0.01
N ASN A 97 -23.81 5.63 1.26
CA ASN A 97 -23.97 4.23 1.66
C ASN A 97 -23.03 3.25 0.94
N GLU A 98 -21.87 3.70 0.51
CA GLU A 98 -20.80 2.88 -0.06
C GLU A 98 -19.81 2.48 1.03
N ASN A 99 -19.43 1.19 1.06
CA ASN A 99 -18.45 0.67 1.99
C ASN A 99 -17.05 0.70 1.35
N VAL A 100 -16.08 1.27 2.04
CA VAL A 100 -14.69 1.32 1.60
C VAL A 100 -13.76 1.05 2.77
N LEU A 101 -12.63 0.41 2.50
CA LEU A 101 -11.59 0.20 3.49
C LEU A 101 -10.69 1.44 3.58
N VAL A 102 -10.35 1.82 4.81
CA VAL A 102 -9.47 2.96 5.06
C VAL A 102 -8.29 2.50 5.91
N ASN A 103 -7.09 2.57 5.35
CA ASN A 103 -5.85 2.40 6.10
C ASN A 103 -5.58 3.69 6.86
N ARG A 104 -5.72 3.62 8.18
CA ARG A 104 -5.57 4.77 9.09
C ARG A 104 -4.12 4.99 9.50
N GLY A 105 -3.22 4.06 9.19
CA GLY A 105 -1.80 4.13 9.50
C GLY A 105 -1.31 2.94 10.31
N TRP A 106 -0.04 3.03 10.71
CA TRP A 106 0.68 1.97 11.38
C TRP A 106 0.71 2.13 12.90
N ILE A 107 0.65 1.00 13.60
CA ILE A 107 0.83 0.91 15.06
C ILE A 107 1.89 -0.13 15.40
N ASN A 108 2.56 0.05 16.55
CA ASN A 108 3.40 -0.99 17.12
C ASN A 108 2.54 -2.20 17.56
N LYS A 109 3.11 -3.39 17.48
CA LYS A 109 2.47 -4.66 17.87
C LYS A 109 1.84 -4.62 19.28
N GLU A 110 2.49 -3.92 20.21
CA GLU A 110 2.04 -3.79 21.60
C GLU A 110 0.75 -2.96 21.77
N LEU A 111 0.43 -2.14 20.76
CA LEU A 111 -0.74 -1.27 20.81
C LEU A 111 -2.00 -1.93 20.22
N LYS A 112 -1.88 -3.16 19.72
CA LYS A 112 -3.02 -3.89 19.18
C LYS A 112 -4.07 -4.11 20.29
N GLY A 113 -5.32 -3.76 20.00
CA GLY A 113 -6.43 -3.84 20.97
C GLY A 113 -6.51 -2.66 21.95
N ASN A 114 -5.62 -1.67 21.86
CA ASN A 114 -5.70 -0.50 22.70
C ASN A 114 -6.89 0.40 22.26
N ALA A 115 -7.79 0.70 23.20
CA ALA A 115 -8.96 1.55 22.97
C ALA A 115 -8.62 2.96 22.44
N LYS A 116 -7.40 3.47 22.68
CA LYS A 116 -6.94 4.78 22.16
C LYS A 116 -6.77 4.80 20.64
N ILE A 117 -6.67 3.63 19.99
CA ILE A 117 -6.62 3.50 18.54
C ILE A 117 -8.00 3.75 17.91
N ASN A 118 -9.02 3.46 18.68
CA ASN A 118 -10.43 3.68 18.34
C ASN A 118 -10.87 5.03 18.91
N LEU A 119 -10.24 6.12 18.43
CA LEU A 119 -10.65 7.47 18.82
C LEU A 119 -12.10 7.68 18.40
N ASN A 120 -12.96 7.41 19.37
CA ASN A 120 -14.38 7.46 19.28
C ASN A 120 -14.88 8.76 18.70
N THR A 121 -15.35 8.68 17.50
CA THR A 121 -16.45 9.53 17.12
C THR A 121 -17.42 8.71 16.28
N SER A 122 -18.54 8.36 16.88
CA SER A 122 -19.77 7.98 16.14
C SER A 122 -20.21 9.16 15.23
N ALA A 123 -19.46 10.26 15.27
CA ALA A 123 -19.67 11.44 14.46
C ALA A 123 -19.22 11.20 13.02
N GLU A 124 -19.92 11.83 12.11
CA GLU A 124 -19.51 11.92 10.71
C GLU A 124 -18.13 12.58 10.58
N GLN A 125 -17.26 11.95 9.83
CA GLN A 125 -15.91 12.44 9.57
C GLN A 125 -15.70 12.71 8.09
N LYS A 126 -14.93 13.74 7.78
CA LYS A 126 -14.41 13.99 6.45
C LYS A 126 -12.98 13.46 6.39
N ILE A 127 -12.73 12.56 5.47
CA ILE A 127 -11.40 12.00 5.24
C ILE A 127 -10.86 12.43 3.88
N VAL A 128 -9.55 12.57 3.78
CA VAL A 128 -8.82 12.75 2.52
C VAL A 128 -7.70 11.72 2.50
N GLY A 129 -7.49 11.11 1.36
CA GLY A 129 -6.47 10.09 1.22
C GLY A 129 -6.24 9.67 -0.22
N LEU A 130 -5.30 8.78 -0.40
CA LEU A 130 -4.89 8.23 -1.68
C LEU A 130 -5.53 6.86 -1.88
N LEU A 131 -6.22 6.68 -3.00
CA LEU A 131 -6.84 5.40 -3.36
C LEU A 131 -5.76 4.43 -3.87
N ARG A 132 -5.75 3.21 -3.36
CA ARG A 132 -4.83 2.14 -3.80
C ARG A 132 -5.59 0.85 -4.01
N GLU A 133 -5.27 0.19 -5.10
CA GLU A 133 -5.80 -1.13 -5.40
C GLU A 133 -5.28 -2.18 -4.43
N ILE A 134 -6.16 -3.08 -4.01
CA ILE A 134 -5.82 -4.25 -3.19
C ILE A 134 -5.17 -5.29 -4.10
N TYR A 135 -3.89 -5.54 -3.88
CA TYR A 135 -3.21 -6.61 -4.63
C TYR A 135 -3.63 -7.98 -4.11
N LYS A 136 -3.89 -8.89 -5.03
CA LYS A 136 -4.14 -10.29 -4.69
C LYS A 136 -2.99 -10.86 -3.85
N PRO A 137 -3.30 -11.66 -2.84
CA PRO A 137 -2.27 -12.25 -2.00
C PRO A 137 -1.30 -13.09 -2.84
N ASN A 138 -0.01 -12.99 -2.54
CA ASN A 138 1.00 -13.84 -3.14
C ASN A 138 0.98 -15.21 -2.44
N MET A 139 1.22 -16.30 -3.19
CA MET A 139 1.28 -17.67 -2.68
C MET A 139 2.31 -17.89 -1.54
N PHE A 140 3.23 -16.95 -1.32
CA PHE A 140 4.22 -17.00 -0.23
C PHE A 140 3.77 -16.28 1.04
N LYS A 141 2.60 -15.64 1.05
CA LYS A 141 2.05 -15.03 2.26
C LYS A 141 1.32 -16.07 3.09
N PRO A 142 1.47 -16.04 4.43
CA PRO A 142 0.67 -16.87 5.32
C PRO A 142 -0.82 -16.56 5.17
N ASP A 143 -1.65 -17.55 5.52
CA ASP A 143 -3.10 -17.36 5.62
C ASP A 143 -3.45 -16.37 6.74
N ASN A 144 -4.58 -15.69 6.60
CA ASN A 144 -5.07 -14.75 7.59
C ASN A 144 -5.55 -15.49 8.85
N ASP A 145 -5.18 -14.99 10.04
CA ASP A 145 -5.70 -15.46 11.32
C ASP A 145 -6.90 -14.58 11.74
N ILE A 146 -8.05 -14.90 11.21
CA ILE A 146 -9.29 -14.14 11.42
C ILE A 146 -9.69 -14.16 12.89
N LYS A 147 -9.47 -15.28 13.62
CA LYS A 147 -9.83 -15.43 15.03
C LYS A 147 -9.08 -14.47 15.94
N ASN A 148 -7.80 -14.26 15.67
CA ASN A 148 -6.95 -13.34 16.41
C ASN A 148 -6.91 -11.94 15.76
N ASN A 149 -7.64 -11.72 14.70
CA ASN A 149 -7.64 -10.48 13.91
C ASN A 149 -6.21 -10.07 13.51
N ILE A 150 -5.46 -11.02 12.91
CA ILE A 150 -4.12 -10.81 12.35
C ILE A 150 -4.19 -11.13 10.86
N TRP A 151 -3.98 -10.11 10.05
CA TRP A 151 -4.09 -10.20 8.60
C TRP A 151 -2.71 -10.07 7.97
N PHE A 152 -2.40 -10.93 7.00
CA PHE A 152 -1.17 -10.86 6.20
C PHE A 152 -1.44 -10.32 4.81
N SER A 153 -2.69 -10.36 4.38
CA SER A 153 -3.15 -9.79 3.11
C SER A 153 -4.61 -9.36 3.24
N ILE A 154 -5.00 -8.37 2.45
CA ILE A 154 -6.41 -8.01 2.32
C ILE A 154 -7.01 -8.93 1.25
N ASN A 155 -7.81 -9.90 1.68
CA ASN A 155 -8.60 -10.76 0.82
C ASN A 155 -10.08 -10.38 1.02
N LEU A 156 -10.77 -10.08 -0.06
CA LEU A 156 -12.18 -9.63 0.00
C LEU A 156 -13.14 -10.74 0.43
N GLU A 157 -12.81 -12.01 0.16
CA GLU A 157 -13.61 -13.16 0.62
C GLU A 157 -13.50 -13.33 2.13
N ASP A 158 -12.27 -13.32 2.67
CA ASP A 158 -12.02 -13.39 4.12
C ASP A 158 -12.65 -12.20 4.84
N LEU A 159 -12.60 -11.00 4.24
CA LEU A 159 -13.23 -9.80 4.77
C LEU A 159 -14.76 -9.92 4.82
N LYS A 160 -15.36 -10.47 3.78
CA LYS A 160 -16.79 -10.72 3.76
C LYS A 160 -17.21 -11.73 4.84
N GLU A 161 -16.41 -12.78 5.05
CA GLU A 161 -16.63 -13.75 6.12
C GLU A 161 -16.51 -13.10 7.50
N ALA A 162 -15.45 -12.29 7.72
CA ALA A 162 -15.17 -11.68 9.01
C ALA A 162 -16.13 -10.53 9.37
N THR A 163 -16.59 -9.75 8.39
CA THR A 163 -17.35 -8.51 8.64
C THR A 163 -18.82 -8.59 8.21
N GLY A 164 -19.18 -9.58 7.37
CA GLY A 164 -20.50 -9.69 6.75
C GLY A 164 -20.77 -8.64 5.65
N GLU A 165 -19.77 -7.85 5.26
CA GLU A 165 -19.93 -6.75 4.30
C GLU A 165 -19.10 -6.98 3.03
N GLN A 166 -19.54 -6.37 1.94
CA GLN A 166 -18.78 -6.34 0.69
C GLN A 166 -18.03 -5.02 0.56
N PHE A 167 -16.79 -5.09 0.10
CA PHE A 167 -15.91 -3.95 -0.13
C PHE A 167 -15.43 -3.92 -1.56
N ASN A 168 -15.03 -2.72 -2.00
CA ASN A 168 -14.34 -2.53 -3.27
C ASN A 168 -12.91 -3.06 -3.24
N GLU A 169 -12.35 -3.28 -4.43
CA GLU A 169 -10.94 -3.68 -4.64
C GLU A 169 -9.93 -2.57 -4.31
N PHE A 170 -10.36 -1.51 -3.64
CA PHE A 170 -9.53 -0.35 -3.30
C PHE A 170 -9.57 -0.04 -1.82
N VAL A 171 -8.43 0.43 -1.31
CA VAL A 171 -8.24 0.94 0.05
C VAL A 171 -7.83 2.40 -0.02
N ILE A 172 -8.39 3.24 0.83
CA ILE A 172 -7.99 4.63 0.99
C ILE A 172 -6.87 4.69 2.03
N PHE A 173 -5.71 5.20 1.66
CA PHE A 173 -4.62 5.51 2.59
C PHE A 173 -4.78 6.95 3.07
N LEU A 174 -5.06 7.15 4.36
CA LEU A 174 -5.23 8.47 4.93
C LEU A 174 -3.97 9.31 4.84
N GLU A 175 -4.15 10.60 4.57
CA GLU A 175 -3.08 11.58 4.64
C GLU A 175 -2.75 11.97 6.10
N ASP A 176 -1.50 12.37 6.32
CA ASP A 176 -0.86 12.61 7.62
C ASP A 176 -1.57 13.62 8.53
N ASN A 177 -2.35 14.51 7.95
CA ASN A 177 -2.88 15.68 8.66
C ASN A 177 -4.14 15.41 9.50
N GLN A 178 -4.65 14.19 9.53
CA GLN A 178 -6.00 13.95 10.03
C GLN A 178 -6.09 13.15 11.32
N VAL A 179 -5.07 12.37 11.66
CA VAL A 179 -5.12 11.49 12.84
C VAL A 179 -3.75 11.39 13.52
N LYS A 180 -3.67 11.73 14.80
CA LYS A 180 -2.43 11.61 15.60
C LYS A 180 -2.04 10.16 15.94
N SER A 181 -2.95 9.22 15.81
CA SER A 181 -2.76 7.79 16.06
C SER A 181 -3.90 7.01 15.38
N PRO A 182 -3.64 6.00 14.59
CA PRO A 182 -2.33 5.43 14.21
C PRO A 182 -1.42 6.40 13.46
N ILE A 183 -0.12 6.08 13.38
CA ILE A 183 0.83 6.86 12.59
C ILE A 183 0.49 6.64 11.11
N PRO A 184 0.03 7.67 10.37
CA PRO A 184 -0.31 7.51 8.97
C PRO A 184 0.93 7.02 8.20
N LYS A 185 0.73 6.02 7.37
CA LYS A 185 1.72 5.62 6.39
C LYS A 185 1.48 6.45 5.14
N THR A 186 2.09 7.59 5.08
CA THR A 186 2.20 8.30 3.82
C THR A 186 2.82 7.37 2.79
N VAL A 187 2.37 7.44 1.55
CA VAL A 187 3.03 6.72 0.46
C VAL A 187 4.41 7.35 0.30
N SER A 188 5.36 6.87 1.12
CA SER A 188 6.72 7.38 1.12
C SER A 188 7.47 6.77 -0.05
N TYR A 189 8.04 7.62 -0.90
CA TYR A 189 8.90 7.20 -2.01
C TYR A 189 10.30 6.81 -1.55
N THR A 190 10.61 6.94 -0.26
CA THR A 190 11.99 6.86 0.25
C THR A 190 12.67 5.53 -0.04
N HIS A 191 11.91 4.45 -0.18
CA HIS A 191 12.45 3.15 -0.60
C HIS A 191 12.30 2.86 -2.11
N LEU A 192 11.65 3.75 -2.86
CA LEU A 192 11.63 3.71 -4.33
C LEU A 192 12.76 4.56 -4.93
N THR A 193 13.31 5.50 -4.16
CA THR A 193 14.46 6.28 -4.62
C THR A 193 15.68 5.38 -4.67
N LEU A 194 16.35 5.38 -5.82
CA LEU A 194 17.74 4.91 -5.92
C LEU A 194 18.56 5.65 -4.86
N PRO A 195 19.62 5.05 -4.29
CA PRO A 195 20.55 5.74 -3.39
C PRO A 195 21.40 6.75 -4.21
N THR A 196 20.74 7.78 -4.73
CA THR A 196 21.39 8.87 -5.48
C THR A 196 21.86 10.00 -4.56
N LYS A 197 21.83 9.82 -3.25
CA LYS A 197 22.44 10.75 -2.29
C LYS A 197 23.94 10.57 -2.07
N ALA A 198 24.63 9.87 -2.96
CA ALA A 198 26.08 9.68 -2.87
C ALA A 198 26.86 10.39 -3.98
N LEU A 199 26.26 11.38 -4.67
CA LEU A 199 26.97 12.18 -5.67
C LEU A 199 26.52 13.65 -5.58
N VAL A 200 26.91 14.33 -4.50
CA VAL A 200 27.28 15.77 -4.48
C VAL A 200 28.24 15.95 -3.32
#